data_49c6064fc5472a52ef5fd8bfef67ace8
#
_entry.id   49c6064fc5472a52ef5fd8bfef67ace8
#
_cell.length_a   1.000
_cell.length_b   1.000
_cell.length_c   1.000
_cell.angle_alpha   90.00
_cell.angle_beta   90.00
_cell.angle_gamma   90.00
#
_symmetry.space_group_name_H-M   'P 1'
#
loop_
_entity.id
_entity.type
_entity.pdbx_description
1 polymer ?
#
loop_
_entity_poly.entity_id
_entity_poly.type
_entity_poly.pdbx_seq_one_letter_code
_entity_poly.pdbx_strand_id
1 'polypeptide(L)'
;YEIMPSLVGSEMCIRDSQIRLAAYCRVSSDSSDQLHSFAAQIKYYSEYCKRRPEYKFVDIYADEGVTGTSMEKRDDFRRMLRDCKKGLIDRIIVKSMSRFARNTEEMLTALRALEQMEVSVYFEEQGLDTRSMNSEMFATFPGMIAQQESISISQNMRWSYQKRMNSGEFNCCAPAYGFDLINGELVINETEAAVIRRIFNLY
;
A
#
# COMPACT_ATOMS: atom_id res chain seq x y z
N TYR A 1 24.09 -26.47 59.69
CA TYR A 1 23.52 -26.62 58.35
C TYR A 1 22.99 -25.27 57.97
N GLU A 2 23.79 -24.47 57.23
CA GLU A 2 23.38 -23.22 56.65
C GLU A 2 22.56 -23.49 55.39
N ILE A 3 21.30 -23.10 55.43
CA ILE A 3 20.43 -23.10 54.28
C ILE A 3 20.79 -21.87 53.45
N MET A 4 21.48 -22.08 52.34
CA MET A 4 21.66 -21.03 51.36
C MET A 4 20.30 -20.47 50.91
N PRO A 5 20.12 -19.13 50.90
CA PRO A 5 18.95 -18.53 50.28
C PRO A 5 19.03 -18.80 48.81
N SER A 6 18.10 -19.60 48.35
CA SER A 6 17.78 -19.87 46.97
C SER A 6 17.65 -18.57 46.17
N LEU A 7 18.29 -18.53 45.04
CA LEU A 7 18.11 -17.58 43.95
C LEU A 7 16.64 -17.53 43.53
N VAL A 8 15.85 -16.77 44.27
CA VAL A 8 14.54 -16.31 43.84
C VAL A 8 14.72 -14.88 43.37
N GLY A 9 14.55 -14.67 42.08
CA GLY A 9 14.43 -13.31 41.58
C GLY A 9 15.28 -12.97 40.38
N SER A 10 15.34 -13.80 39.32
CA SER A 10 15.23 -13.17 38.05
C SER A 10 13.74 -12.84 37.89
N GLU A 11 13.34 -11.71 38.44
CA GLU A 11 12.13 -11.05 37.97
C GLU A 11 12.34 -10.89 36.47
N MET A 12 11.77 -11.83 35.73
CA MET A 12 11.46 -11.69 34.33
C MET A 12 10.49 -10.51 34.32
N CYS A 13 11.06 -9.29 34.18
CA CYS A 13 10.29 -8.11 33.86
C CYS A 13 9.57 -8.45 32.56
N ILE A 14 8.39 -9.04 32.69
CA ILE A 14 7.37 -8.97 31.68
C ILE A 14 7.20 -7.46 31.53
N ARG A 15 7.91 -6.90 30.54
CA ARG A 15 7.66 -5.53 30.11
C ARG A 15 6.20 -5.54 29.64
N ASP A 16 5.34 -5.16 30.53
CA ASP A 16 3.95 -4.79 30.28
C ASP A 16 3.94 -3.47 29.48
N SER A 17 4.93 -3.33 28.60
CA SER A 17 5.10 -2.16 27.75
C SER A 17 4.27 -2.38 26.50
N GLN A 18 3.20 -1.62 26.42
CA GLN A 18 2.41 -1.50 25.19
C GLN A 18 3.33 -1.35 23.98
N ILE A 19 3.00 -2.04 22.89
CA ILE A 19 3.73 -1.95 21.63
C ILE A 19 3.56 -0.54 21.07
N ARG A 20 4.66 0.18 20.87
CA ARG A 20 4.67 1.54 20.34
C ARG A 20 4.40 1.50 18.85
N LEU A 21 3.17 1.87 18.47
CA LEU A 21 2.65 1.85 17.11
C LEU A 21 2.78 3.23 16.47
N ALA A 22 3.41 3.29 15.31
CA ALA A 22 3.40 4.46 14.42
C ALA A 22 2.63 4.14 13.14
N ALA A 23 2.00 5.14 12.54
CA ALA A 23 1.35 5.01 11.23
C ALA A 23 2.18 5.72 10.16
N TYR A 24 2.31 5.10 8.98
CA TYR A 24 2.89 5.75 7.81
C TYR A 24 1.87 5.88 6.69
N CYS A 25 1.75 7.08 6.15
CA CYS A 25 0.77 7.44 5.14
C CYS A 25 1.40 8.18 3.97
N ARG A 26 0.78 8.06 2.79
CA ARG A 26 1.02 8.96 1.65
C ARG A 26 -0.28 9.68 1.33
N VAL A 27 -0.24 11.01 1.35
CA VAL A 27 -1.39 11.87 1.05
C VAL A 27 -1.22 12.51 -0.33
N SER A 28 -2.32 12.67 -1.08
CA SER A 28 -2.30 13.32 -2.40
C SER A 28 -2.12 14.83 -2.26
N SER A 29 -1.51 15.48 -3.27
CA SER A 29 -1.12 16.90 -3.24
C SER A 29 -2.27 17.92 -3.44
N ASP A 30 -3.53 17.49 -3.56
CA ASP A 30 -4.67 18.39 -3.71
C ASP A 30 -5.02 19.05 -2.37
N SER A 31 -4.78 20.35 -2.28
CA SER A 31 -4.62 21.13 -1.06
C SER A 31 -5.85 21.24 -0.13
N SER A 32 -7.07 21.06 -0.60
CA SER A 32 -8.29 21.09 0.25
C SER A 32 -8.61 19.74 0.88
N ASP A 33 -8.35 18.65 0.18
CA ASP A 33 -8.63 17.30 0.65
C ASP A 33 -7.52 16.72 1.55
N GLN A 34 -6.33 17.30 1.53
CA GLN A 34 -5.20 16.84 2.34
C GLN A 34 -5.42 16.98 3.85
N LEU A 35 -5.85 18.16 4.30
CA LEU A 35 -6.07 18.42 5.72
C LEU A 35 -7.19 17.55 6.27
N HIS A 36 -8.27 17.36 5.51
CA HIS A 36 -9.37 16.47 5.89
C HIS A 36 -8.93 14.99 5.87
N SER A 37 -8.16 14.58 4.87
CA SER A 37 -7.63 13.22 4.77
C SER A 37 -6.64 12.91 5.89
N PHE A 38 -5.73 13.83 6.22
CA PHE A 38 -4.75 13.66 7.29
C PHE A 38 -5.42 13.59 8.67
N ALA A 39 -6.34 14.52 8.96
CA ALA A 39 -7.10 14.51 10.22
C ALA A 39 -7.93 13.23 10.38
N ALA A 40 -8.55 12.75 9.30
CA ALA A 40 -9.29 11.49 9.29
C ALA A 40 -8.38 10.28 9.57
N GLN A 41 -7.16 10.27 9.03
CA GLN A 41 -6.18 9.21 9.27
C GLN A 41 -5.68 9.23 10.73
N ILE A 42 -5.38 10.40 11.30
CA ILE A 42 -5.01 10.52 12.72
C ILE A 42 -6.13 9.96 13.59
N LYS A 43 -7.38 10.35 13.32
CA LYS A 43 -8.54 9.86 14.06
C LYS A 43 -8.68 8.34 13.95
N TYR A 44 -8.55 7.81 12.73
CA TYR A 44 -8.64 6.37 12.46
C TYR A 44 -7.59 5.59 13.25
N TYR A 45 -6.30 5.96 13.17
CA TYR A 45 -5.24 5.23 13.87
C TYR A 45 -5.27 5.43 15.39
N SER A 46 -5.72 6.60 15.85
CA SER A 46 -5.98 6.81 17.28
C SER A 46 -7.10 5.91 17.80
N GLU A 47 -8.19 5.76 17.05
CA GLU A 47 -9.29 4.85 17.39
C GLU A 47 -8.86 3.38 17.27
N TYR A 48 -8.03 3.05 16.28
CA TYR A 48 -7.45 1.72 16.13
C TYR A 48 -6.68 1.29 17.37
N CYS A 49 -5.86 2.17 17.93
CA CYS A 49 -5.13 1.91 19.17
C CYS A 49 -6.05 1.87 20.40
N LYS A 50 -7.06 2.74 20.48
CA LYS A 50 -8.03 2.71 21.62
C LYS A 50 -8.79 1.39 21.72
N ARG A 51 -9.06 0.72 20.61
CA ARG A 51 -9.72 -0.59 20.57
C ARG A 51 -8.78 -1.76 20.90
N ARG A 52 -7.48 -1.50 20.98
CA ARG A 52 -6.43 -2.51 21.20
C ARG A 52 -5.45 -2.03 22.25
N PRO A 53 -5.68 -2.36 23.53
CA PRO A 53 -4.91 -1.85 24.66
C PRO A 53 -3.43 -2.27 24.63
N GLU A 54 -3.09 -3.28 23.80
CA GLU A 54 -1.72 -3.69 23.55
C GLU A 54 -0.89 -2.66 22.78
N TYR A 55 -1.53 -1.70 22.11
CA TYR A 55 -0.84 -0.67 21.33
C TYR A 55 -0.88 0.70 22.01
N LYS A 56 0.26 1.36 21.99
CA LYS A 56 0.41 2.78 22.30
C LYS A 56 0.70 3.54 21.01
N PHE A 57 -0.21 4.41 20.61
CA PHE A 57 0.00 5.26 19.43
C PHE A 57 1.11 6.29 19.71
N VAL A 58 2.13 6.34 18.85
CA VAL A 58 3.27 7.24 18.98
C VAL A 58 3.09 8.47 18.10
N ASP A 59 3.01 8.26 16.78
CA ASP A 59 2.93 9.35 15.81
C ASP A 59 2.40 8.85 14.46
N ILE A 60 2.06 9.81 13.60
CA ILE A 60 1.76 9.58 12.19
C ILE A 60 2.80 10.30 11.33
N TYR A 61 3.37 9.57 10.39
CA TYR A 61 4.34 10.05 9.42
C TYR A 61 3.65 10.12 8.06
N ALA A 62 3.59 11.30 7.46
CA ALA A 62 2.85 11.51 6.23
C ALA A 62 3.68 12.27 5.20
N ASP A 63 4.02 11.59 4.11
CA ASP A 63 4.67 12.21 2.96
C ASP A 63 3.65 12.58 1.90
N GLU A 64 3.89 13.68 1.19
CA GLU A 64 3.07 14.08 0.05
C GLU A 64 3.35 13.17 -1.14
N GLY A 65 2.28 12.63 -1.73
CA GLY A 65 2.33 11.85 -2.95
C GLY A 65 2.21 12.76 -4.16
N VAL A 66 3.31 13.33 -4.64
CA VAL A 66 3.30 14.14 -5.87
C VAL A 66 3.20 13.22 -7.08
N THR A 67 2.23 13.46 -7.94
CA THR A 67 2.12 12.84 -9.26
C THR A 67 3.01 13.60 -10.25
N GLY A 68 4.09 12.97 -10.71
CA GLY A 68 4.97 13.49 -11.78
C GLY A 68 6.36 13.90 -11.28
N THR A 69 7.37 13.60 -12.04
CA THR A 69 8.80 13.97 -12.19
C THR A 69 9.54 14.76 -11.08
N SER A 70 8.94 15.13 -9.97
CA SER A 70 9.63 15.77 -8.84
C SER A 70 10.22 14.69 -7.93
N MET A 71 11.51 14.86 -7.59
CA MET A 71 12.16 14.05 -6.55
C MET A 71 11.42 14.26 -5.24
N GLU A 72 10.47 13.39 -4.94
CA GLU A 72 9.71 13.42 -3.70
C GLU A 72 10.66 13.36 -2.51
N LYS A 73 10.65 14.40 -1.73
CA LYS A 73 11.29 14.43 -0.43
C LYS A 73 10.45 13.56 0.50
N ARG A 74 10.89 12.33 0.76
CA ARG A 74 10.30 11.44 1.77
C ARG A 74 10.88 11.79 3.15
N ASP A 75 10.69 13.03 3.56
CA ASP A 75 11.32 13.54 4.78
C ASP A 75 10.71 12.89 6.03
N ASP A 76 9.40 12.62 6.03
CA ASP A 76 8.70 11.94 7.11
C ASP A 76 9.02 10.45 7.15
N PHE A 77 9.18 9.77 6.01
CA PHE A 77 9.66 8.41 5.99
C PHE A 77 11.07 8.29 6.59
N ARG A 78 11.96 9.22 6.24
CA ARG A 78 13.30 9.27 6.83
C ARG A 78 13.26 9.60 8.33
N ARG A 79 12.33 10.49 8.76
CA ARG A 79 12.09 10.79 10.17
C ARG A 79 11.64 9.53 10.91
N MET A 80 10.69 8.80 10.37
CA MET A 80 10.21 7.53 10.91
C MET A 80 11.35 6.51 11.10
N LEU A 81 12.20 6.31 10.08
CA LEU A 81 13.34 5.40 10.18
C LEU A 81 14.35 5.84 11.25
N ARG A 82 14.60 7.15 11.42
CA ARG A 82 15.44 7.66 12.51
C ARG A 82 14.84 7.37 13.88
N ASP A 83 13.53 7.49 14.02
CA ASP A 83 12.84 7.25 15.29
C ASP A 83 12.74 5.75 15.60
N CYS A 84 12.62 4.90 14.58
CA CYS A 84 12.82 3.45 14.73
C CYS A 84 14.22 3.12 15.26
N LYS A 85 15.26 3.72 14.66
CA LYS A 85 16.66 3.52 15.11
C LYS A 85 16.92 3.97 16.55
N LYS A 86 16.17 4.99 17.03
CA LYS A 86 16.23 5.42 18.45
C LYS A 86 15.42 4.50 19.37
N GLY A 87 14.79 3.46 18.85
CA GLY A 87 13.94 2.57 19.63
C GLY A 87 12.66 3.24 20.14
N LEU A 88 12.10 4.21 19.44
CA LEU A 88 10.85 4.89 19.83
C LEU A 88 9.61 4.20 19.24
N ILE A 89 9.77 3.33 18.24
CA ILE A 89 8.71 2.65 17.50
C ILE A 89 9.03 1.16 17.50
N ASP A 90 8.04 0.32 17.82
CA ASP A 90 8.14 -1.14 17.78
C ASP A 90 7.38 -1.70 16.57
N ARG A 91 6.37 -0.96 16.09
CA ARG A 91 5.52 -1.40 15.00
C ARG A 91 5.08 -0.24 14.13
N ILE A 92 5.09 -0.46 12.82
CA ILE A 92 4.59 0.47 11.82
C ILE A 92 3.33 -0.12 11.19
N ILE A 93 2.26 0.67 11.09
CA ILE A 93 1.07 0.32 10.33
C ILE A 93 1.02 1.15 9.05
N VAL A 94 0.76 0.48 7.94
CA VAL A 94 0.67 1.10 6.61
C VAL A 94 -0.57 0.57 5.90
N LYS A 95 -1.28 1.42 5.20
CA LYS A 95 -2.49 1.01 4.49
C LYS A 95 -2.22 -0.07 3.44
N SER A 96 -1.16 0.12 2.62
CA SER A 96 -0.79 -0.85 1.58
C SER A 96 0.69 -0.81 1.25
N MET A 97 1.20 -1.87 0.62
CA MET A 97 2.58 -1.96 0.15
C MET A 97 2.94 -0.82 -0.81
N SER A 98 2.04 -0.46 -1.73
CA SER A 98 2.24 0.62 -2.70
C SER A 98 2.36 2.01 -2.05
N ARG A 99 1.85 2.16 -0.83
CA ARG A 99 2.02 3.39 -0.02
C ARG A 99 3.34 3.41 0.73
N PHE A 100 3.87 2.23 1.05
CA PHE A 100 5.13 2.10 1.80
C PHE A 100 6.35 2.38 0.94
N ALA A 101 6.43 1.78 -0.25
CA ALA A 101 7.57 1.94 -1.17
C ALA A 101 7.09 2.14 -2.62
N ARG A 102 7.98 2.65 -3.47
CA ARG A 102 7.71 2.94 -4.88
C ARG A 102 8.02 1.76 -5.80
N ASN A 103 8.98 0.96 -5.38
CA ASN A 103 9.43 -0.21 -6.11
C ASN A 103 9.83 -1.32 -5.13
N THR A 104 10.02 -2.50 -5.68
CA THR A 104 10.37 -3.71 -4.92
C THR A 104 11.72 -3.58 -4.20
N GLU A 105 12.70 -2.94 -4.81
CA GLU A 105 14.04 -2.77 -4.22
C GLU A 105 14.01 -1.88 -2.99
N GLU A 106 13.33 -0.72 -3.07
CA GLU A 106 13.13 0.19 -1.94
C GLU A 106 12.37 -0.50 -0.81
N MET A 107 11.32 -1.27 -1.15
CA MET A 107 10.56 -2.06 -0.19
C MET A 107 11.43 -3.03 0.59
N LEU A 108 12.19 -3.86 -0.11
CA LEU A 108 13.05 -4.87 0.51
C LEU A 108 14.16 -4.25 1.35
N THR A 109 14.77 -3.17 0.86
CA THR A 109 15.80 -2.43 1.60
C THR A 109 15.25 -1.86 2.90
N ALA A 110 14.08 -1.24 2.84
CA ALA A 110 13.43 -0.67 4.02
C ALA A 110 13.01 -1.74 5.03
N LEU A 111 12.42 -2.85 4.57
CA LEU A 111 11.99 -3.95 5.44
C LEU A 111 13.17 -4.63 6.12
N ARG A 112 14.28 -4.87 5.41
CA ARG A 112 15.50 -5.43 6.02
C ARG A 112 16.11 -4.49 7.07
N ALA A 113 16.09 -3.18 6.80
CA ALA A 113 16.57 -2.21 7.79
C ALA A 113 15.69 -2.18 9.04
N LEU A 114 14.36 -2.30 8.89
CA LEU A 114 13.42 -2.35 10.00
C LEU A 114 13.52 -3.66 10.79
N GLU A 115 13.73 -4.79 10.10
CA GLU A 115 13.98 -6.09 10.74
C GLU A 115 15.22 -6.05 11.63
N GLN A 116 16.32 -5.43 11.16
CA GLN A 116 17.54 -5.24 11.95
C GLN A 116 17.31 -4.35 13.19
N MET A 117 16.30 -3.49 13.18
CA MET A 117 15.89 -2.65 14.30
C MET A 117 14.81 -3.30 15.18
N GLU A 118 14.44 -4.55 14.90
CA GLU A 118 13.33 -5.29 15.55
C GLU A 118 11.97 -4.58 15.43
N VAL A 119 11.77 -3.78 14.38
CA VAL A 119 10.53 -3.07 14.08
C VAL A 119 9.72 -3.84 13.06
N SER A 120 8.49 -4.22 13.40
CA SER A 120 7.57 -4.91 12.50
C SER A 120 6.74 -3.93 11.67
N VAL A 121 6.33 -4.36 10.47
CA VAL A 121 5.43 -3.61 9.59
C VAL A 121 4.17 -4.42 9.34
N TYR A 122 3.02 -3.77 9.47
CA TYR A 122 1.72 -4.35 9.17
C TYR A 122 1.06 -3.62 8.00
N PHE A 123 0.76 -4.35 6.93
CA PHE A 123 0.07 -3.87 5.74
C PHE A 123 -1.41 -4.23 5.82
N GLU A 124 -2.28 -3.23 6.04
CA GLU A 124 -3.71 -3.44 6.30
C GLU A 124 -4.45 -4.09 5.13
N GLU A 125 -4.27 -3.58 3.89
CA GLU A 125 -4.98 -4.08 2.71
C GLU A 125 -4.60 -5.51 2.34
N GLN A 126 -3.35 -5.89 2.59
CA GLN A 126 -2.86 -7.23 2.31
C GLN A 126 -2.99 -8.19 3.50
N GLY A 127 -3.34 -7.68 4.70
CA GLY A 127 -3.36 -8.46 5.92
C GLY A 127 -2.00 -9.07 6.28
N LEU A 128 -0.91 -8.45 5.82
CA LEU A 128 0.44 -8.98 5.93
C LEU A 128 1.17 -8.34 7.11
N ASP A 129 1.73 -9.18 7.97
CA ASP A 129 2.52 -8.79 9.13
C ASP A 129 3.95 -9.33 9.01
N THR A 130 4.94 -8.44 8.94
CA THR A 130 6.34 -8.87 8.85
C THR A 130 6.84 -9.59 10.09
N ARG A 131 6.16 -9.45 11.24
CA ARG A 131 6.47 -10.18 12.47
C ARG A 131 6.26 -11.69 12.34
N SER A 132 5.32 -12.09 11.50
CA SER A 132 5.01 -13.50 11.25
C SER A 132 5.82 -14.08 10.08
N MET A 133 6.64 -13.27 9.41
CA MET A 133 7.43 -13.70 8.26
C MET A 133 8.72 -14.37 8.71
N ASN A 134 8.98 -15.54 8.15
CA ASN A 134 10.26 -16.21 8.27
C ASN A 134 11.19 -15.86 7.09
N SER A 135 12.46 -16.29 7.17
CA SER A 135 13.46 -16.03 6.12
C SER A 135 13.05 -16.52 4.74
N GLU A 136 12.30 -17.62 4.66
CA GLU A 136 11.80 -18.19 3.40
C GLU A 136 10.71 -17.30 2.79
N MET A 137 9.81 -16.75 3.61
CA MET A 137 8.79 -15.80 3.17
C MET A 137 9.44 -14.51 2.66
N PHE A 138 10.49 -14.02 3.30
CA PHE A 138 11.26 -12.88 2.78
C PHE A 138 11.87 -13.15 1.42
N ALA A 139 12.29 -14.36 1.11
CA ALA A 139 12.81 -14.73 -0.20
C ALA A 139 11.73 -14.75 -1.29
N THR A 140 10.49 -15.10 -0.94
CA THR A 140 9.34 -15.12 -1.89
C THR A 140 8.63 -13.77 -2.02
N PHE A 141 8.87 -12.85 -1.10
CA PHE A 141 8.23 -11.52 -1.02
C PHE A 141 8.34 -10.69 -2.31
N PRO A 142 9.50 -10.65 -3.03
CA PRO A 142 9.60 -9.97 -4.32
C PRO A 142 8.58 -10.48 -5.36
N GLY A 143 8.34 -11.78 -5.39
CA GLY A 143 7.35 -12.38 -6.27
C GLY A 143 5.91 -11.97 -5.93
N MET A 144 5.59 -11.91 -4.64
CA MET A 144 4.29 -11.44 -4.18
C MET A 144 4.05 -9.96 -4.55
N ILE A 145 5.05 -9.10 -4.39
CA ILE A 145 4.95 -7.69 -4.76
C ILE A 145 4.75 -7.56 -6.27
N ALA A 146 5.53 -8.25 -7.10
CA ALA A 146 5.42 -8.22 -8.55
C ALA A 146 4.03 -8.68 -9.02
N GLN A 147 3.47 -9.71 -8.40
CA GLN A 147 2.12 -10.18 -8.68
C GLN A 147 1.07 -9.13 -8.30
N GLN A 148 1.19 -8.50 -7.14
CA GLN A 148 0.27 -7.46 -6.68
C GLN A 148 0.34 -6.22 -7.58
N GLU A 149 1.53 -5.84 -8.05
CA GLU A 149 1.72 -4.74 -8.99
C GLU A 149 1.04 -5.04 -10.33
N SER A 150 1.20 -6.24 -10.86
CA SER A 150 0.52 -6.70 -12.09
C SER A 150 -1.00 -6.64 -11.96
N ILE A 151 -1.56 -7.10 -10.83
CA ILE A 151 -3.00 -7.02 -10.54
C ILE A 151 -3.46 -5.55 -10.50
N SER A 152 -2.73 -4.69 -9.82
CA SER A 152 -3.05 -3.26 -9.70
C SER A 152 -3.02 -2.55 -11.04
N ILE A 153 -2.02 -2.82 -11.88
CA ILE A 153 -1.93 -2.30 -13.26
C ILE A 153 -3.15 -2.74 -14.08
N SER A 154 -3.50 -4.02 -14.02
CA SER A 154 -4.66 -4.56 -14.74
C SER A 154 -5.98 -3.92 -14.29
N GLN A 155 -6.17 -3.73 -12.99
CA GLN A 155 -7.36 -3.07 -12.43
C GLN A 155 -7.45 -1.60 -12.85
N ASN A 156 -6.33 -0.86 -12.77
CA ASN A 156 -6.25 0.54 -13.18
C ASN A 156 -6.51 0.70 -14.68
N MET A 157 -6.00 -0.21 -15.52
CA MET A 157 -6.29 -0.24 -16.94
C MET A 157 -7.79 -0.45 -17.20
N ARG A 158 -8.41 -1.46 -16.59
CA ARG A 158 -9.85 -1.73 -16.73
C ARG A 158 -10.68 -0.53 -16.30
N TRP A 159 -10.35 0.08 -15.15
CA TRP A 159 -11.04 1.28 -14.68
C TRP A 159 -10.89 2.46 -15.65
N SER A 160 -9.67 2.68 -16.17
CA SER A 160 -9.40 3.72 -17.17
C SER A 160 -10.18 3.50 -18.48
N TYR A 161 -10.27 2.26 -18.96
CA TYR A 161 -11.10 1.91 -20.13
C TYR A 161 -12.57 2.16 -19.84
N GLN A 162 -13.07 1.74 -18.70
CA GLN A 162 -14.48 1.90 -18.32
C GLN A 162 -14.86 3.38 -18.17
N LYS A 163 -13.97 4.20 -17.60
CA LYS A 163 -14.16 5.64 -17.51
C LYS A 163 -14.25 6.30 -18.89
N ARG A 164 -13.35 5.95 -19.81
CA ARG A 164 -13.34 6.46 -21.18
C ARG A 164 -14.56 6.02 -21.98
N MET A 165 -15.00 4.77 -21.83
CA MET A 165 -16.25 4.30 -22.41
C MET A 165 -17.45 5.09 -21.90
N ASN A 166 -17.54 5.39 -20.63
CA ASN A 166 -18.62 6.15 -20.02
C ASN A 166 -18.61 7.64 -20.43
N SER A 167 -17.42 8.21 -20.70
CA SER A 167 -17.29 9.60 -21.18
C SER A 167 -17.51 9.75 -22.70
N GLY A 168 -17.63 8.64 -23.44
CA GLY A 168 -17.74 8.67 -24.91
C GLY A 168 -16.40 8.95 -25.62
N GLU A 169 -15.29 9.05 -24.87
CA GLU A 169 -13.95 9.22 -25.43
C GLU A 169 -13.38 7.86 -25.85
N PHE A 170 -13.57 7.51 -27.12
CA PHE A 170 -13.07 6.26 -27.65
C PHE A 170 -11.70 6.46 -28.31
N ASN A 171 -10.63 6.30 -27.55
CA ASN A 171 -9.24 6.32 -28.03
C ASN A 171 -8.69 4.89 -28.14
N CYS A 172 -9.32 4.04 -28.95
CA CYS A 172 -8.82 2.70 -29.19
C CYS A 172 -7.88 2.67 -30.39
N CYS A 173 -6.76 1.96 -30.27
CA CYS A 173 -5.80 1.78 -31.37
C CYS A 173 -6.36 0.94 -32.54
N ALA A 174 -7.38 0.11 -32.27
CA ALA A 174 -8.10 -0.66 -33.29
C ALA A 174 -9.59 -0.72 -32.93
N PRO A 175 -10.48 -0.24 -33.80
CA PRO A 175 -11.92 -0.39 -33.61
C PRO A 175 -12.32 -1.88 -33.73
N ALA A 176 -13.44 -2.24 -33.13
CA ALA A 176 -14.00 -3.57 -33.31
C ALA A 176 -14.40 -3.78 -34.78
N TYR A 177 -14.32 -5.00 -35.27
CA TYR A 177 -14.75 -5.37 -36.62
C TYR A 177 -16.18 -4.89 -36.88
N GLY A 178 -16.40 -4.20 -37.99
CA GLY A 178 -17.67 -3.54 -38.33
C GLY A 178 -17.69 -2.04 -38.06
N PHE A 179 -16.60 -1.49 -37.51
CA PHE A 179 -16.46 -0.06 -37.24
C PHE A 179 -15.12 0.46 -37.70
N ASP A 180 -15.09 1.68 -38.27
CA ASP A 180 -13.88 2.46 -38.54
C ASP A 180 -13.75 3.59 -37.52
N LEU A 181 -12.53 3.94 -37.15
CA LEU A 181 -12.27 5.08 -36.28
C LEU A 181 -11.86 6.29 -37.13
N ILE A 182 -12.76 7.25 -37.28
CA ILE A 182 -12.55 8.47 -38.07
C ILE A 182 -12.58 9.66 -37.11
N ASN A 183 -11.48 10.40 -37.01
CA ASN A 183 -11.33 11.57 -36.10
C ASN A 183 -11.70 11.32 -34.62
N GLY A 184 -11.51 10.09 -34.14
CA GLY A 184 -11.85 9.74 -32.75
C GLY A 184 -13.30 9.28 -32.57
N GLU A 185 -14.12 9.24 -33.60
CA GLU A 185 -15.49 8.73 -33.59
C GLU A 185 -15.59 7.37 -34.29
N LEU A 186 -16.40 6.48 -33.74
CA LEU A 186 -16.69 5.18 -34.35
C LEU A 186 -17.74 5.34 -35.41
N VAL A 187 -17.38 5.08 -36.68
CA VAL A 187 -18.28 5.09 -37.84
C VAL A 187 -18.51 3.65 -38.28
N ILE A 188 -19.74 3.32 -38.63
CA ILE A 188 -20.08 1.98 -39.10
C ILE A 188 -19.46 1.73 -40.48
N ASN A 189 -18.66 0.65 -40.59
CA ASN A 189 -18.17 0.14 -41.86
C ASN A 189 -19.24 -0.80 -42.43
N GLU A 190 -19.98 -0.32 -43.41
CA GLU A 190 -21.15 -1.05 -43.96
C GLU A 190 -20.79 -2.42 -44.57
N THR A 191 -19.58 -2.59 -45.08
CA THR A 191 -19.12 -3.87 -45.63
C THR A 191 -18.90 -4.93 -44.57
N GLU A 192 -18.28 -4.53 -43.46
CA GLU A 192 -18.06 -5.41 -42.32
C GLU A 192 -19.32 -5.59 -41.46
N ALA A 193 -20.10 -4.54 -41.27
CA ALA A 193 -21.36 -4.57 -40.55
C ALA A 193 -22.35 -5.55 -41.15
N ALA A 194 -22.38 -5.69 -42.45
CA ALA A 194 -23.24 -6.68 -43.15
C ALA A 194 -22.88 -8.12 -42.71
N VAL A 195 -21.61 -8.42 -42.52
CA VAL A 195 -21.17 -9.72 -42.05
C VAL A 195 -21.60 -9.97 -40.58
N ILE A 196 -21.43 -8.95 -39.73
CA ILE A 196 -21.84 -9.03 -38.33
C ILE A 196 -23.35 -9.24 -38.21
N ARG A 197 -24.15 -8.43 -38.95
CA ARG A 197 -25.62 -8.57 -38.98
C ARG A 197 -26.03 -9.98 -39.42
N ARG A 198 -25.32 -10.55 -40.40
CA ARG A 198 -25.58 -11.93 -40.85
C ARG A 198 -25.26 -12.96 -39.78
N ILE A 199 -24.15 -12.79 -39.04
CA ILE A 199 -23.79 -13.68 -37.93
C ILE A 199 -24.87 -13.66 -36.84
N PHE A 200 -25.29 -12.47 -36.39
CA PHE A 200 -26.32 -12.33 -35.36
C PHE A 200 -27.72 -12.80 -35.81
N ASN A 201 -28.01 -12.77 -37.11
CA ASN A 201 -29.29 -13.32 -37.64
C ASN A 201 -29.29 -14.83 -37.80
N LEU A 202 -28.13 -15.48 -37.82
CA LEU A 202 -27.97 -16.93 -37.93
C LEU A 202 -27.84 -17.61 -36.56
N TYR A 203 -27.59 -16.86 -35.51
CA TYR A 203 -27.48 -17.31 -34.13
C TYR A 203 -28.80 -17.13 -33.39
#